data_df706427fee92f9056ed5a059b6fe261
#
_entry.id   df706427fee92f9056ed5a059b6fe261
#
_cell.length_a   1.000
_cell.length_b   1.000
_cell.length_c   1.000
_cell.angle_alpha   90.00
_cell.angle_beta   90.00
_cell.angle_gamma   90.00
#
_symmetry.space_group_name_H-M   'P 1'
#
loop_
_entity.id
_entity.type
_entity.pdbx_description
1 polymer ?
#
loop_
_entity_poly.entity_id
_entity_poly.type
_entity_poly.pdbx_seq_one_letter_code
_entity_poly.pdbx_strand_id
1 'polypeptide(L)'
;MCIRDRPYTLPVFAGFWFIAFAYGFYMYTLGFSFLYPLFMAMFIFGGSLEFITVTMLLSPFAPWQTFIIAFTVQARHLFYGLAMLEKYEGMGWKKPFLIYWMCDETFALNYSATIPNGIDRSWFMFWVSFLNYVYWVSGAAIGGLLGNIITFNTKGLSFVMTSMFLVIFLEQWKHEKKHYTALIGLFSSIVCLYFFGSNSFIIPSMALMLGIITLFRRRIEKAGGLL
;
A
#
# COMPACT_ATOMS: atom_id res chain seq x y z
N MET A 1 1.60 14.91 -21.83
CA MET A 1 2.21 14.08 -20.78
C MET A 1 1.17 13.17 -20.09
N CYS A 2 0.10 13.69 -19.54
CA CYS A 2 -0.92 12.88 -18.83
C CYS A 2 -1.56 11.72 -19.61
N ILE A 3 -1.52 11.71 -20.93
CA ILE A 3 -2.14 10.65 -21.75
C ILE A 3 -1.28 9.37 -21.78
N ARG A 4 0.04 9.48 -21.61
CA ARG A 4 0.98 8.36 -21.71
C ARG A 4 1.14 7.59 -20.40
N ASP A 5 0.77 8.21 -19.27
CA ASP A 5 0.88 7.61 -17.93
C ASP A 5 -0.39 6.84 -17.54
N ARG A 6 -1.53 7.17 -18.18
CA ARG A 6 -2.83 6.53 -17.96
C ARG A 6 -2.84 5.01 -18.14
N PRO A 7 -2.23 4.41 -19.20
CA PRO A 7 -2.27 2.97 -19.36
C PRO A 7 -1.59 2.20 -18.22
N TYR A 8 -0.64 2.81 -17.50
CA TYR A 8 0.01 2.18 -16.35
C TYR A 8 -0.83 2.23 -15.08
N THR A 9 -1.65 3.27 -14.90
CA THR A 9 -2.48 3.46 -13.71
C THR A 9 -3.90 2.92 -13.86
N LEU A 10 -4.38 2.69 -15.07
CA LEU A 10 -5.75 2.24 -15.35
C LEU A 10 -6.11 0.88 -14.71
N PRO A 11 -5.25 -0.15 -14.77
CA PRO A 11 -5.52 -1.42 -14.10
C PRO A 11 -5.59 -1.25 -12.58
N VAL A 12 -4.72 -0.40 -12.02
CA VAL A 12 -4.69 -0.10 -10.59
C VAL A 12 -5.92 0.75 -10.20
N PHE A 13 -6.35 1.67 -11.07
CA PHE A 13 -7.54 2.48 -10.83
C PHE A 13 -8.77 1.64 -10.46
N ALA A 14 -9.09 0.61 -11.25
CA ALA A 14 -10.29 -0.17 -11.02
C ALA A 14 -10.31 -0.83 -9.63
N GLY A 15 -9.20 -1.48 -9.24
CA GLY A 15 -9.10 -2.14 -7.94
C GLY A 15 -8.96 -1.16 -6.79
N PHE A 16 -8.06 -0.19 -6.91
CA PHE A 16 -7.72 0.76 -5.87
C PHE A 16 -8.87 1.72 -5.55
N TRP A 17 -9.54 2.23 -6.59
CA TRP A 17 -10.71 3.08 -6.43
C TRP A 17 -11.89 2.34 -5.80
N PHE A 18 -12.12 1.08 -6.20
CA PHE A 18 -13.18 0.26 -5.63
C PHE A 18 -12.95 0.00 -4.13
N ILE A 19 -11.72 -0.25 -3.71
CA ILE A 19 -11.37 -0.46 -2.29
C ILE A 19 -11.55 0.84 -1.49
N ALA A 20 -11.12 1.98 -2.06
CA ALA A 20 -11.34 3.29 -1.46
C ALA A 20 -12.84 3.60 -1.30
N PHE A 21 -13.62 3.27 -2.33
CA PHE A 21 -15.09 3.37 -2.27
C PHE A 21 -15.68 2.50 -1.17
N ALA A 22 -15.24 1.23 -1.08
CA ALA A 22 -15.67 0.31 -0.03
C ALA A 22 -15.32 0.82 1.37
N TYR A 23 -14.14 1.44 1.53
CA TYR A 23 -13.73 2.10 2.77
C TYR A 23 -14.66 3.25 3.15
N GLY A 24 -14.92 4.18 2.23
CA GLY A 24 -15.82 5.31 2.48
C GLY A 24 -17.24 4.85 2.82
N PHE A 25 -17.74 3.86 2.09
CA PHE A 25 -19.03 3.22 2.37
C PHE A 25 -19.06 2.54 3.74
N TYR A 26 -18.00 1.82 4.12
CA TYR A 26 -17.87 1.20 5.44
C TYR A 26 -17.94 2.23 6.58
N MET A 27 -17.24 3.35 6.44
CA MET A 27 -17.29 4.46 7.40
C MET A 27 -18.72 5.00 7.55
N TYR A 28 -19.44 5.16 6.44
CA TYR A 28 -20.83 5.59 6.47
C TYR A 28 -21.73 4.61 7.22
N THR A 29 -21.59 3.29 7.01
CA THR A 29 -22.42 2.27 7.71
C THR A 29 -22.21 2.25 9.22
N LEU A 30 -21.10 2.78 9.69
CA LEU A 30 -20.79 2.96 11.13
C LEU A 30 -21.25 4.31 11.69
N GLY A 31 -21.95 5.12 10.89
CA GLY A 31 -22.52 6.40 11.30
C GLY A 31 -21.60 7.61 11.16
N PHE A 32 -20.43 7.45 10.52
CA PHE A 32 -19.53 8.58 10.26
C PHE A 32 -20.00 9.40 9.05
N SER A 33 -19.91 10.73 9.14
CA SER A 33 -20.13 11.61 7.99
C SER A 33 -19.07 11.37 6.91
N PHE A 34 -19.41 11.63 5.63
CA PHE A 34 -18.50 11.51 4.50
C PHE A 34 -17.21 12.34 4.64
N LEU A 35 -17.20 13.35 5.50
CA LEU A 35 -16.01 14.15 5.80
C LEU A 35 -14.90 13.33 6.48
N TYR A 36 -15.27 12.35 7.31
CA TYR A 36 -14.28 11.51 7.98
C TYR A 36 -13.44 10.69 6.98
N PRO A 37 -14.04 9.85 6.11
CA PRO A 37 -13.24 9.11 5.13
C PRO A 37 -12.51 10.03 4.15
N LEU A 38 -13.09 11.18 3.78
CA LEU A 38 -12.42 12.16 2.93
C LEU A 38 -11.13 12.69 3.59
N PHE A 39 -11.20 13.21 4.81
CA PHE A 39 -10.02 13.76 5.48
C PHE A 39 -9.01 12.68 5.86
N MET A 40 -9.45 11.50 6.27
CA MET A 40 -8.55 10.39 6.55
C MET A 40 -7.80 9.96 5.28
N ALA A 41 -8.48 9.81 4.16
CA ALA A 41 -7.86 9.51 2.88
C ALA A 41 -6.89 10.61 2.41
N MET A 42 -7.21 11.88 2.68
CA MET A 42 -6.33 13.00 2.34
C MET A 42 -5.07 13.08 3.20
N PHE A 43 -5.16 12.83 4.50
CA PHE A 43 -4.06 13.10 5.44
C PHE A 43 -3.31 11.85 5.87
N ILE A 44 -3.96 10.69 5.95
CA ILE A 44 -3.31 9.44 6.35
C ILE A 44 -2.75 8.73 5.11
N PHE A 45 -3.52 8.65 4.03
CA PHE A 45 -3.16 7.99 2.78
C PHE A 45 -2.48 6.62 2.99
N GLY A 46 -3.05 5.81 3.85
CA GLY A 46 -2.49 4.51 4.23
C GLY A 46 -3.58 3.45 4.33
N GLY A 47 -4.14 3.01 3.21
CA GLY A 47 -5.34 2.17 3.10
C GLY A 47 -5.58 1.19 4.25
N SER A 48 -4.61 0.31 4.56
CA SER A 48 -4.73 -0.63 5.68
C SER A 48 -4.86 0.07 7.04
N LEU A 49 -4.12 1.16 7.26
CA LEU A 49 -4.22 1.93 8.49
C LEU A 49 -5.57 2.62 8.61
N GLU A 50 -6.13 3.14 7.51
CA GLU A 50 -7.43 3.79 7.50
C GLU A 50 -8.53 2.83 7.94
N PHE A 51 -8.57 1.59 7.43
CA PHE A 51 -9.52 0.57 7.87
C PHE A 51 -9.36 0.23 9.37
N ILE A 52 -8.14 0.13 9.86
CA ILE A 52 -7.88 -0.13 11.29
C ILE A 52 -8.29 1.07 12.15
N THR A 53 -8.03 2.29 11.68
CA THR A 53 -8.38 3.52 12.39
C THR A 53 -9.89 3.63 12.61
N VAL A 54 -10.72 3.06 11.73
CA VAL A 54 -12.17 2.99 11.97
C VAL A 54 -12.49 2.31 13.30
N THR A 55 -11.86 1.17 13.57
CA THR A 55 -12.07 0.43 14.84
C THR A 55 -11.53 1.20 16.03
N MET A 56 -10.45 1.96 15.85
CA MET A 56 -9.88 2.82 16.89
C MET A 56 -10.79 4.00 17.21
N LEU A 57 -11.44 4.60 16.22
CA LEU A 57 -12.40 5.70 16.43
C LEU A 57 -13.63 5.26 17.23
N LEU A 58 -14.00 3.99 17.15
CA LEU A 58 -15.10 3.39 17.90
C LEU A 58 -14.67 2.89 19.30
N SER A 59 -13.37 2.86 19.58
CA SER A 59 -12.80 2.39 20.85
C SER A 59 -12.52 3.56 21.80
N PRO A 60 -12.36 3.30 23.11
CA PRO A 60 -11.91 4.33 24.05
C PRO A 60 -10.59 4.96 23.63
N PHE A 61 -10.40 6.25 23.88
CA PHE A 61 -9.20 6.99 23.50
C PHE A 61 -7.94 6.41 24.14
N ALA A 62 -7.07 5.82 23.33
CA ALA A 62 -5.82 5.17 23.74
C ALA A 62 -4.66 5.55 22.81
N PRO A 63 -4.07 6.76 22.93
CA PRO A 63 -3.13 7.30 21.95
C PRO A 63 -1.86 6.47 21.80
N TRP A 64 -1.33 5.92 22.89
CA TRP A 64 -0.13 5.06 22.83
C TRP A 64 -0.39 3.75 22.09
N GLN A 65 -1.52 3.11 22.34
CA GLN A 65 -1.90 1.88 21.63
C GLN A 65 -2.13 2.17 20.14
N THR A 66 -2.82 3.26 19.82
CA THR A 66 -3.02 3.73 18.45
C THR A 66 -1.70 3.97 17.73
N PHE A 67 -0.74 4.64 18.40
CA PHE A 67 0.59 4.89 17.84
C PHE A 67 1.34 3.59 17.53
N ILE A 68 1.37 2.65 18.48
CA ILE A 68 2.06 1.35 18.31
C ILE A 68 1.45 0.57 17.15
N ILE A 69 0.12 0.50 17.07
CA ILE A 69 -0.58 -0.21 16.00
C ILE A 69 -0.31 0.48 14.65
N ALA A 70 -0.43 1.81 14.58
CA ALA A 70 -0.16 2.57 13.37
C ALA A 70 1.27 2.37 12.89
N PHE A 71 2.24 2.46 13.80
CA PHE A 71 3.66 2.24 13.49
C PHE A 71 3.90 0.80 12.99
N THR A 72 3.30 -0.20 13.65
CA THR A 72 3.46 -1.61 13.27
C THR A 72 2.90 -1.87 11.87
N VAL A 73 1.71 -1.38 11.58
CA VAL A 73 1.05 -1.59 10.29
C VAL A 73 1.76 -0.85 9.15
N GLN A 74 2.24 0.36 9.42
CA GLN A 74 2.93 1.19 8.43
C GLN A 74 4.46 1.01 8.39
N ALA A 75 5.02 0.11 9.20
CA ALA A 75 6.46 -0.17 9.23
C ALA A 75 7.04 -0.52 7.85
N ARG A 76 6.25 -1.15 6.98
CA ARG A 76 6.63 -1.46 5.59
C ARG A 76 6.98 -0.22 4.76
N HIS A 77 6.38 0.94 5.02
CA HIS A 77 6.69 2.19 4.30
C HIS A 77 8.12 2.69 4.54
N LEU A 78 8.75 2.32 5.67
CA LEU A 78 10.18 2.58 5.90
C LEU A 78 11.04 1.87 4.85
N PHE A 79 10.70 0.63 4.51
CA PHE A 79 11.43 -0.16 3.51
C PHE A 79 11.16 0.34 2.08
N TYR A 80 9.93 0.78 1.80
CA TYR A 80 9.63 1.44 0.52
C TYR A 80 10.44 2.72 0.36
N GLY A 81 10.52 3.52 1.41
CA GLY A 81 11.36 4.73 1.44
C GLY A 81 12.81 4.42 1.13
N LEU A 82 13.40 3.41 1.78
CA LEU A 82 14.77 2.98 1.54
C LEU A 82 14.99 2.51 0.09
N ALA A 83 14.09 1.68 -0.44
CA ALA A 83 14.19 1.17 -1.80
C ALA A 83 14.06 2.26 -2.88
N MET A 84 13.33 3.35 -2.57
CA MET A 84 13.10 4.45 -3.50
C MET A 84 14.08 5.62 -3.36
N LEU A 85 15.02 5.59 -2.39
CA LEU A 85 15.96 6.68 -2.14
C LEU A 85 16.74 7.09 -3.41
N GLU A 86 17.38 6.12 -4.07
CA GLU A 86 18.13 6.36 -5.29
C GLU A 86 17.24 6.76 -6.47
N LYS A 87 16.03 6.19 -6.53
CA LYS A 87 15.09 6.47 -7.60
C LYS A 87 14.51 7.88 -7.51
N TYR A 88 14.39 8.45 -6.30
CA TYR A 88 13.89 9.79 -6.06
C TYR A 88 14.99 10.84 -5.90
N GLU A 89 16.24 10.45 -6.14
CA GLU A 89 17.35 11.41 -6.17
C GLU A 89 17.22 12.37 -7.34
N GLY A 90 17.52 13.65 -7.10
CA GLY A 90 17.42 14.69 -8.13
C GLY A 90 16.03 15.17 -8.51
N MET A 91 14.95 14.70 -7.86
CA MET A 91 13.58 15.07 -8.22
C MET A 91 13.11 16.44 -7.67
N GLY A 92 13.99 17.16 -6.96
CA GLY A 92 13.73 18.52 -6.48
C GLY A 92 12.45 18.62 -5.63
N TRP A 93 11.63 19.64 -5.89
CA TRP A 93 10.41 19.93 -5.15
C TRP A 93 9.33 18.83 -5.22
N LYS A 94 9.42 17.92 -6.19
CA LYS A 94 8.47 16.80 -6.34
C LYS A 94 8.71 15.71 -5.29
N LYS A 95 9.93 15.59 -4.77
CA LYS A 95 10.34 14.52 -3.84
C LYS A 95 9.45 14.41 -2.60
N PRO A 96 9.11 15.49 -1.85
CA PRO A 96 8.24 15.37 -0.68
C PRO A 96 6.84 14.88 -1.02
N PHE A 97 6.28 15.25 -2.18
CA PHE A 97 4.99 14.74 -2.63
C PHE A 97 5.05 13.25 -2.99
N LEU A 98 6.11 12.82 -3.68
CA LEU A 98 6.33 11.43 -4.00
C LEU A 98 6.48 10.54 -2.75
N ILE A 99 7.10 11.05 -1.70
CA ILE A 99 7.23 10.37 -0.41
C ILE A 99 5.86 10.29 0.28
N TYR A 100 5.13 11.39 0.30
CA TYR A 100 3.82 11.47 0.94
C TYR A 100 2.76 10.59 0.26
N TRP A 101 2.73 10.57 -1.09
CA TRP A 101 1.79 9.76 -1.88
C TRP A 101 2.28 8.32 -2.12
N MET A 102 3.25 7.86 -1.35
CA MET A 102 3.75 6.49 -1.49
C MET A 102 2.86 5.53 -0.72
N CYS A 103 2.19 4.64 -1.46
CA CYS A 103 1.46 3.49 -0.95
C CYS A 103 1.99 2.21 -1.64
N ASP A 104 1.41 1.07 -1.33
CA ASP A 104 1.83 -0.22 -1.88
C ASP A 104 1.78 -0.23 -3.41
N GLU A 105 0.69 0.25 -3.99
CA GLU A 105 0.45 0.31 -5.43
C GLU A 105 1.37 1.34 -6.10
N THR A 106 1.53 2.51 -5.49
CA THR A 106 2.44 3.55 -6.01
C THR A 106 3.88 3.06 -5.99
N PHE A 107 4.29 2.37 -4.91
CA PHE A 107 5.60 1.74 -4.83
C PHE A 107 5.78 0.70 -5.93
N ALA A 108 4.83 -0.24 -6.06
CA ALA A 108 4.90 -1.30 -7.07
C ALA A 108 5.03 -0.73 -8.49
N LEU A 109 4.21 0.27 -8.84
CA LEU A 109 4.26 0.92 -10.14
C LEU A 109 5.58 1.67 -10.38
N ASN A 110 5.98 2.55 -9.47
CA ASN A 110 7.19 3.36 -9.63
C ASN A 110 8.47 2.54 -9.55
N TYR A 111 8.46 1.41 -8.82
CA TYR A 111 9.61 0.51 -8.73
C TYR A 111 9.79 -0.32 -9.98
N SER A 112 8.70 -0.89 -10.53
CA SER A 112 8.73 -1.80 -11.68
C SER A 112 8.63 -1.11 -13.04
N ALA A 113 8.21 0.17 -13.10
CA ALA A 113 7.98 0.87 -14.36
C ALA A 113 9.23 0.96 -15.22
N THR A 114 9.15 0.43 -16.42
CA THR A 114 10.12 0.68 -17.49
C THR A 114 9.70 1.95 -18.23
N ILE A 115 10.37 3.06 -17.92
CA ILE A 115 10.01 4.37 -18.48
C ILE A 115 10.49 4.44 -19.93
N PRO A 116 9.59 4.69 -20.91
CA PRO A 116 9.98 4.78 -22.30
C PRO A 116 10.97 5.92 -22.56
N ASN A 117 11.87 5.72 -23.53
CA ASN A 117 12.83 6.73 -23.94
C ASN A 117 12.12 8.03 -24.38
N GLY A 118 12.61 9.18 -23.90
CA GLY A 118 12.07 10.51 -24.19
C GLY A 118 10.99 11.00 -23.21
N ILE A 119 10.68 10.24 -22.15
CA ILE A 119 9.81 10.68 -21.06
C ILE A 119 10.67 11.06 -19.84
N ASP A 120 10.40 12.24 -19.27
CA ASP A 120 11.04 12.66 -18.03
C ASP A 120 10.55 11.76 -16.87
N ARG A 121 11.50 11.02 -16.26
CA ARG A 121 11.25 10.10 -15.16
C ARG A 121 10.58 10.76 -13.96
N SER A 122 11.00 11.97 -13.63
CA SER A 122 10.52 12.70 -12.47
C SER A 122 9.03 13.09 -12.63
N TRP A 123 8.65 13.54 -13.83
CA TRP A 123 7.25 13.85 -14.13
C TRP A 123 6.38 12.59 -14.27
N PHE A 124 6.92 11.53 -14.83
CA PHE A 124 6.20 10.24 -14.90
C PHE A 124 5.82 9.76 -13.50
N MET A 125 6.81 9.62 -12.61
CA MET A 125 6.58 9.14 -11.24
C MET A 125 5.65 10.08 -10.44
N PHE A 126 5.78 11.40 -10.66
CA PHE A 126 4.90 12.39 -10.02
C PHE A 126 3.44 12.18 -10.43
N TRP A 127 3.16 12.04 -11.71
CA TRP A 127 1.80 11.86 -12.20
C TRP A 127 1.20 10.51 -11.80
N VAL A 128 1.98 9.44 -11.81
CA VAL A 128 1.53 8.12 -11.31
C VAL A 128 1.13 8.22 -9.85
N SER A 129 1.97 8.81 -9.01
CA SER A 129 1.69 8.96 -7.57
C SER A 129 0.48 9.88 -7.33
N PHE A 130 0.39 11.00 -8.04
CA PHE A 130 -0.72 11.94 -7.93
C PHE A 130 -2.05 11.32 -8.36
N LEU A 131 -2.08 10.57 -9.46
CA LEU A 131 -3.29 9.88 -9.93
C LEU A 131 -3.76 8.85 -8.92
N ASN A 132 -2.86 8.03 -8.37
CA ASN A 132 -3.21 7.08 -7.34
C ASN A 132 -3.78 7.76 -6.09
N TYR A 133 -3.19 8.88 -5.68
CA TYR A 133 -3.74 9.69 -4.58
C TYR A 133 -5.15 10.19 -4.88
N VAL A 134 -5.38 10.74 -6.07
CA VAL A 134 -6.71 11.21 -6.49
C VAL A 134 -7.72 10.05 -6.55
N TYR A 135 -7.31 8.90 -7.04
CA TYR A 135 -8.18 7.71 -7.09
C TYR A 135 -8.63 7.29 -5.69
N TRP A 136 -7.71 7.25 -4.73
CA TRP A 136 -8.02 6.89 -3.36
C TRP A 136 -8.96 7.91 -2.70
N VAL A 137 -8.59 9.17 -2.72
CA VAL A 137 -9.38 10.24 -2.08
C VAL A 137 -10.78 10.36 -2.69
N SER A 138 -10.88 10.30 -4.03
CA SER A 138 -12.17 10.37 -4.71
C SER A 138 -13.04 9.15 -4.43
N GLY A 139 -12.45 7.95 -4.40
CA GLY A 139 -13.17 6.72 -4.06
C GLY A 139 -13.73 6.78 -2.64
N ALA A 140 -12.92 7.15 -1.66
CA ALA A 140 -13.34 7.28 -0.26
C ALA A 140 -14.45 8.33 -0.08
N ALA A 141 -14.31 9.48 -0.71
CA ALA A 141 -15.32 10.54 -0.66
C ALA A 141 -16.65 10.10 -1.28
N ILE A 142 -16.62 9.51 -2.48
CA ILE A 142 -17.82 9.05 -3.19
C ILE A 142 -18.46 7.90 -2.43
N GLY A 143 -17.68 6.96 -1.88
CA GLY A 143 -18.18 5.88 -1.05
C GLY A 143 -18.91 6.40 0.19
N GLY A 144 -18.36 7.40 0.88
CA GLY A 144 -18.98 8.05 2.02
C GLY A 144 -20.25 8.83 1.66
N LEU A 145 -20.30 9.48 0.49
CA LEU A 145 -21.48 10.22 0.01
C LEU A 145 -22.61 9.28 -0.44
N LEU A 146 -22.28 8.23 -1.18
CA LEU A 146 -23.27 7.31 -1.74
C LEU A 146 -23.75 6.25 -0.73
N GLY A 147 -23.12 6.15 0.44
CA GLY A 147 -23.54 5.25 1.51
C GLY A 147 -25.00 5.42 1.92
N ASN A 148 -25.56 6.62 1.74
CA ASN A 148 -26.97 6.92 2.01
C ASN A 148 -27.94 6.35 0.95
N ILE A 149 -27.46 6.15 -0.28
CA ILE A 149 -28.30 5.79 -1.43
C ILE A 149 -28.28 4.27 -1.67
N ILE A 150 -27.16 3.66 -1.37
CA ILE A 150 -26.88 2.25 -1.72
C ILE A 150 -27.02 1.40 -0.47
N THR A 151 -28.03 0.56 -0.40
CA THR A 151 -28.14 -0.50 0.62
C THR A 151 -27.26 -1.68 0.19
N PHE A 152 -25.99 -1.63 0.54
CA PHE A 152 -25.06 -2.71 0.23
C PHE A 152 -24.89 -3.64 1.44
N ASN A 153 -24.77 -4.94 1.17
CA ASN A 153 -24.46 -5.89 2.24
C ASN A 153 -22.98 -5.77 2.64
N THR A 154 -22.71 -5.22 3.80
CA THR A 154 -21.37 -4.98 4.33
C THR A 154 -20.62 -6.25 4.76
N LYS A 155 -21.31 -7.41 4.76
CA LYS A 155 -20.68 -8.71 5.04
C LYS A 155 -19.61 -8.99 3.97
N GLY A 156 -18.36 -9.03 4.40
CA GLY A 156 -17.23 -9.28 3.50
C GLY A 156 -16.39 -8.07 3.11
N LEU A 157 -16.78 -6.83 3.48
CA LEU A 157 -15.92 -5.66 3.24
C LEU A 157 -14.56 -5.78 3.92
N SER A 158 -14.50 -6.41 5.09
CA SER A 158 -13.23 -6.71 5.76
C SER A 158 -12.33 -7.66 4.96
N PHE A 159 -12.91 -8.49 4.08
CA PHE A 159 -12.16 -9.40 3.22
C PHE A 159 -11.58 -8.70 1.98
N VAL A 160 -12.07 -7.53 1.62
CA VAL A 160 -11.61 -6.77 0.44
C VAL A 160 -10.10 -6.48 0.52
N MET A 161 -9.62 -6.07 1.70
CA MET A 161 -8.19 -5.82 1.93
C MET A 161 -7.36 -7.11 1.76
N THR A 162 -7.80 -8.21 2.32
CA THR A 162 -7.11 -9.50 2.19
C THR A 162 -7.05 -9.96 0.74
N SER A 163 -8.15 -9.83 0.01
CA SER A 163 -8.19 -10.20 -1.42
C SER A 163 -7.29 -9.31 -2.27
N MET A 164 -7.19 -8.02 -1.97
CA MET A 164 -6.28 -7.10 -2.66
C MET A 164 -4.82 -7.52 -2.47
N PHE A 165 -4.39 -7.76 -1.23
CA PHE A 165 -3.03 -8.20 -0.98
C PHE A 165 -2.72 -9.55 -1.64
N LEU A 166 -3.70 -10.45 -1.69
CA LEU A 166 -3.56 -11.72 -2.39
C LEU A 166 -3.37 -11.50 -3.91
N VAL A 167 -4.13 -10.60 -4.52
CA VAL A 167 -4.00 -10.27 -5.95
C VAL A 167 -2.63 -9.66 -6.24
N ILE A 168 -2.18 -8.67 -5.44
CA ILE A 168 -0.84 -8.06 -5.58
C ILE A 168 0.26 -9.13 -5.46
N PHE A 169 0.15 -10.02 -4.47
CA PHE A 169 1.09 -11.12 -4.30
C PHE A 169 1.12 -12.04 -5.52
N LEU A 170 -0.05 -12.42 -6.05
CA LEU A 170 -0.15 -13.28 -7.23
C LEU A 170 0.37 -12.59 -8.50
N GLU A 171 0.16 -11.30 -8.66
CA GLU A 171 0.74 -10.54 -9.77
C GLU A 171 2.26 -10.51 -9.70
N GLN A 172 2.82 -10.20 -8.53
CA GLN A 172 4.26 -10.23 -8.33
C GLN A 172 4.82 -11.64 -8.53
N TRP A 173 4.14 -12.66 -8.04
CA TRP A 173 4.51 -14.06 -8.27
C TRP A 173 4.57 -14.44 -9.74
N LYS A 174 3.61 -13.99 -10.54
CA LYS A 174 3.59 -14.23 -12.01
C LYS A 174 4.67 -13.46 -12.76
N HIS A 175 5.00 -12.25 -12.30
CA HIS A 175 5.99 -11.40 -12.96
C HIS A 175 7.43 -11.85 -12.69
N GLU A 176 7.70 -12.39 -11.53
CA GLU A 176 9.02 -12.85 -11.13
C GLU A 176 9.29 -14.27 -11.62
N LYS A 177 10.40 -14.46 -12.33
CA LYS A 177 10.81 -15.80 -12.80
C LYS A 177 11.34 -16.70 -11.68
N LYS A 178 11.81 -16.12 -10.56
CA LYS A 178 12.36 -16.84 -9.42
C LYS A 178 11.73 -16.35 -8.12
N HIS A 179 11.15 -17.26 -7.38
CA HIS A 179 10.30 -16.97 -6.23
C HIS A 179 11.03 -17.05 -4.87
N TYR A 180 12.38 -16.99 -4.86
CA TYR A 180 13.16 -17.13 -3.62
C TYR A 180 12.80 -16.08 -2.56
N THR A 181 12.66 -14.82 -2.97
CA THR A 181 12.32 -13.72 -2.06
C THR A 181 10.91 -13.86 -1.50
N ALA A 182 9.95 -14.26 -2.33
CA ALA A 182 8.58 -14.53 -1.92
C ALA A 182 8.49 -15.70 -0.95
N LEU A 183 9.25 -16.79 -1.19
CA LEU A 183 9.31 -17.94 -0.30
C LEU A 183 9.97 -17.61 1.04
N ILE A 184 11.04 -16.80 1.03
CA ILE A 184 11.67 -16.29 2.27
C ILE A 184 10.66 -15.45 3.06
N GLY A 185 9.91 -14.58 2.38
CA GLY A 185 8.87 -13.77 3.00
C GLY A 185 7.78 -14.61 3.64
N LEU A 186 7.25 -15.59 2.92
CA LEU A 186 6.22 -16.50 3.41
C LEU A 186 6.70 -17.29 4.63
N PHE A 187 7.88 -17.90 4.52
CA PHE A 187 8.48 -18.67 5.61
C PHE A 187 8.72 -17.82 6.86
N SER A 188 9.34 -16.63 6.70
CA SER A 188 9.61 -15.71 7.80
C SER A 188 8.32 -15.27 8.49
N SER A 189 7.26 -15.02 7.71
CA SER A 189 5.97 -14.62 8.25
C SER A 189 5.30 -15.75 9.04
N ILE A 190 5.33 -16.99 8.54
CA ILE A 190 4.77 -18.16 9.24
C ILE A 190 5.52 -18.40 10.55
N VAL A 191 6.85 -18.39 10.52
CA VAL A 191 7.69 -18.60 11.71
C VAL A 191 7.41 -17.53 12.76
N CYS A 192 7.42 -16.25 12.35
CA CYS A 192 7.15 -15.16 13.30
C CYS A 192 5.71 -15.17 13.82
N LEU A 193 4.74 -15.54 12.99
CA LEU A 193 3.35 -15.67 13.42
C LEU A 193 3.22 -16.75 14.52
N TYR A 194 3.94 -17.86 14.38
CA TYR A 194 3.94 -18.94 15.38
C TYR A 194 4.55 -18.51 16.72
N PHE A 195 5.68 -17.77 16.70
CA PHE A 195 6.37 -17.36 17.93
C PHE A 195 5.81 -16.10 18.58
N PHE A 196 5.38 -15.11 17.82
CA PHE A 196 4.97 -13.78 18.31
C PHE A 196 3.45 -13.55 18.30
N GLY A 197 2.69 -14.48 17.71
CA GLY A 197 1.23 -14.35 17.59
C GLY A 197 0.78 -13.29 16.58
N SER A 198 -0.54 -13.25 16.34
CA SER A 198 -1.15 -12.41 15.29
C SER A 198 -0.98 -10.90 15.48
N ASN A 199 -0.81 -10.43 16.71
CA ASN A 199 -0.76 -9.00 17.01
C ASN A 199 0.62 -8.36 16.81
N SER A 200 1.70 -9.15 16.87
CA SER A 200 3.06 -8.60 16.93
C SER A 200 4.05 -9.20 15.94
N PHE A 201 3.61 -10.11 15.05
CA PHE A 201 4.52 -10.85 14.15
C PHE A 201 5.08 -9.99 13.01
N ILE A 202 4.44 -8.87 12.63
CA ILE A 202 4.79 -8.10 11.43
C ILE A 202 6.21 -7.55 11.52
N ILE A 203 6.56 -6.84 12.58
CA ILE A 203 7.90 -6.25 12.74
C ILE A 203 8.99 -7.31 12.83
N PRO A 204 8.88 -8.37 13.67
CA PRO A 204 9.86 -9.46 13.68
C PRO A 204 10.01 -10.16 12.33
N SER A 205 8.91 -10.40 11.59
CA SER A 205 8.98 -11.03 10.28
C SER A 205 9.72 -10.17 9.26
N MET A 206 9.50 -8.85 9.27
CA MET A 206 10.22 -7.91 8.40
C MET A 206 11.72 -7.86 8.73
N ALA A 207 12.07 -7.82 10.01
CA ALA A 207 13.47 -7.85 10.46
C ALA A 207 14.16 -9.18 10.09
N LEU A 208 13.49 -10.30 10.30
CA LEU A 208 14.00 -11.62 9.93
C LEU A 208 14.20 -11.75 8.41
N MET A 209 13.22 -11.30 7.64
CA MET A 209 13.26 -11.28 6.18
C MET A 209 14.44 -10.45 5.66
N LEU A 210 14.60 -9.23 6.18
CA LEU A 210 15.72 -8.36 5.85
C LEU A 210 17.05 -9.00 6.21
N GLY A 211 17.17 -9.60 7.40
CA GLY A 211 18.37 -10.31 7.86
C GLY A 211 18.74 -11.46 6.91
N ILE A 212 17.80 -12.32 6.56
CA ILE A 212 18.02 -13.43 5.64
C ILE A 212 18.44 -12.93 4.26
N ILE A 213 17.73 -11.96 3.68
CA ILE A 213 18.05 -11.42 2.35
C ILE A 213 19.43 -10.77 2.35
N THR A 214 19.80 -10.03 3.40
CA THR A 214 21.10 -9.36 3.50
C THR A 214 22.24 -10.38 3.65
N LEU A 215 22.09 -11.38 4.52
CA LEU A 215 23.09 -12.43 4.73
C LEU A 215 23.33 -13.29 3.48
N PHE A 216 22.25 -13.61 2.78
CA PHE A 216 22.30 -14.44 1.58
C PHE A 216 22.28 -13.64 0.28
N ARG A 217 22.47 -12.32 0.33
CA ARG A 217 22.41 -11.41 -0.81
C ARG A 217 23.22 -11.95 -2.01
N ARG A 218 24.48 -12.27 -1.82
CA ARG A 218 25.37 -12.76 -2.90
C ARG A 218 24.89 -14.06 -3.53
N ARG A 219 24.27 -14.95 -2.75
CA ARG A 219 23.71 -16.21 -3.27
C ARG A 219 22.41 -15.98 -4.03
N ILE A 220 21.56 -15.10 -3.53
CA ILE A 220 20.29 -14.74 -4.15
C ILE A 220 20.52 -14.00 -5.48
N GLU A 221 21.47 -13.06 -5.52
CA GLU A 221 21.85 -12.32 -6.74
C GLU A 221 22.41 -13.27 -7.81
N LYS A 222 23.32 -14.19 -7.46
CA LYS A 222 23.82 -15.22 -8.37
C LYS A 222 22.72 -16.16 -8.86
N ALA A 223 21.84 -16.59 -7.98
CA ALA A 223 20.71 -17.45 -8.33
C ALA A 223 19.64 -16.67 -9.12
N GLY A 224 19.53 -15.36 -8.92
CA GLY A 224 18.63 -14.43 -9.62
C GLY A 224 19.04 -14.08 -11.04
N GLY A 225 20.30 -14.28 -11.41
CA GLY A 225 20.82 -13.88 -12.73
C GLY A 225 21.06 -12.36 -12.84
N LEU A 226 21.28 -11.68 -11.71
CA LEU A 226 21.56 -10.24 -11.61
C LEU A 226 23.08 -9.93 -11.57
N LEU A 227 23.92 -10.96 -11.68
CA LEU A 227 25.40 -10.89 -11.86
C LEU A 227 25.82 -11.75 -13.03
#